data_1290095bfd68c50094c81628329df40a
#
_entry.id   1290095bfd68c50094c81628329df40a
#
_cell.length_a   1.000
_cell.length_b   1.000
_cell.length_c   1.000
_cell.angle_alpha   90.00
_cell.angle_beta   90.00
_cell.angle_gamma   90.00
#
_symmetry.space_group_name_H-M   'P 1'
#
loop_
_entity.id
_entity.type
_entity.pdbx_description
1 polymer ?
#
loop_
_entity_poly.entity_id
_entity_poly.type
_entity_poly.pdbx_seq_one_letter_code
_entity_poly.pdbx_strand_id
1 'polypeptide(L)'
;MRRVLYIFLLAFIGGTLRGYFTILAGDDHFIATIIINLIGAFVLAFITGALPYLIEVSNDLMTGLSVGLVGGFTTFSTFSFDSVNLFLNHKIGIGLLYVLVSLIGGLILAQIGTKLGQSFENKEDQL
;
A
#
# COMPACT_ATOMS: atom_id res chain seq x y z
N MET A 1 17.20 17.75 -3.53
CA MET A 1 16.15 18.17 -4.47
C MET A 1 15.54 17.00 -5.27
N ARG A 2 16.33 16.06 -5.84
CA ARG A 2 15.82 14.90 -6.63
C ARG A 2 14.82 14.05 -5.84
N ARG A 3 15.13 13.67 -4.60
CA ARG A 3 14.25 12.88 -3.73
C ARG A 3 12.85 13.51 -3.57
N VAL A 4 12.80 14.81 -3.29
CA VAL A 4 11.51 15.53 -3.11
C VAL A 4 10.71 15.52 -4.40
N LEU A 5 11.38 15.69 -5.55
CA LEU A 5 10.72 15.64 -6.85
C LEU A 5 10.14 14.25 -7.15
N TYR A 6 10.90 13.17 -6.88
CA TYR A 6 10.38 11.80 -7.02
C TYR A 6 9.18 11.54 -6.12
N ILE A 7 9.26 11.94 -4.84
CA ILE A 7 8.13 11.78 -3.91
C ILE A 7 6.92 12.54 -4.43
N PHE A 8 7.07 13.79 -4.84
CA PHE A 8 5.96 14.61 -5.32
C PHE A 8 5.27 14.01 -6.56
N LEU A 9 6.06 13.70 -7.60
CA LEU A 9 5.51 13.16 -8.84
C LEU A 9 4.85 11.78 -8.63
N LEU A 10 5.50 10.91 -7.87
CA LEU A 10 4.99 9.58 -7.62
C LEU A 10 3.81 9.56 -6.64
N ALA A 11 3.77 10.50 -5.67
CA ALA A 11 2.60 10.70 -4.82
C ALA A 11 1.38 11.21 -5.60
N PHE A 12 1.61 12.08 -6.59
CA PHE A 12 0.55 12.51 -7.50
C PHE A 12 -0.05 11.32 -8.25
N ILE A 13 0.79 10.44 -8.81
CA ILE A 13 0.34 9.22 -9.50
C ILE A 13 -0.41 8.29 -8.52
N GLY A 14 0.19 8.00 -7.37
CA GLY A 14 -0.43 7.13 -6.36
C GLY A 14 -1.78 7.66 -5.87
N GLY A 15 -1.87 8.96 -5.58
CA GLY A 15 -3.11 9.61 -5.15
C GLY A 15 -4.18 9.62 -6.24
N THR A 16 -3.80 9.82 -7.50
CA THR A 16 -4.72 9.76 -8.65
C THR A 16 -5.29 8.37 -8.82
N LEU A 17 -4.44 7.33 -8.77
CA LEU A 17 -4.88 5.93 -8.83
C LEU A 17 -5.86 5.61 -7.69
N ARG A 18 -5.53 5.99 -6.46
CA ARG A 18 -6.44 5.83 -5.32
C ARG A 18 -7.79 6.50 -5.58
N GLY A 19 -7.78 7.77 -5.99
CA GLY A 19 -9.00 8.51 -6.29
C GLY A 19 -9.85 7.82 -7.35
N TYR A 20 -9.22 7.32 -8.41
CA TYR A 20 -9.89 6.57 -9.47
C TYR A 20 -10.57 5.30 -8.94
N PHE A 21 -9.86 4.48 -8.17
CA PHE A 21 -10.44 3.26 -7.57
C PHE A 21 -11.56 3.57 -6.58
N THR A 22 -11.43 4.64 -5.80
CA THR A 22 -12.48 5.07 -4.88
C THR A 22 -13.76 5.51 -5.61
N ILE A 23 -13.62 6.23 -6.72
CA ILE A 23 -14.75 6.65 -7.57
C ILE A 23 -15.42 5.44 -8.21
N LEU A 24 -14.65 4.47 -8.72
CA LEU A 24 -15.20 3.25 -9.30
C LEU A 24 -15.99 2.40 -8.30
N ALA A 25 -15.60 2.42 -7.04
CA ALA A 25 -16.27 1.66 -5.98
C ALA A 25 -17.63 2.25 -5.58
N GLY A 26 -17.88 3.53 -5.86
CA GLY A 26 -19.15 4.19 -5.52
C GLY A 26 -19.50 4.04 -4.04
N ASP A 27 -20.62 3.41 -3.74
CA ASP A 27 -21.11 3.21 -2.37
C ASP A 27 -20.28 2.16 -1.58
N ASP A 28 -19.51 1.32 -2.28
CA ASP A 28 -18.66 0.29 -1.67
C ASP A 28 -17.26 0.81 -1.27
N HIS A 29 -17.16 2.09 -0.89
CA HIS A 29 -15.89 2.75 -0.54
C HIS A 29 -15.11 2.07 0.60
N PHE A 30 -15.79 1.40 1.55
CA PHE A 30 -15.14 0.61 2.59
C PHE A 30 -14.31 -0.55 2.01
N ILE A 31 -14.89 -1.27 1.03
CA ILE A 31 -14.21 -2.38 0.34
C ILE A 31 -13.03 -1.85 -0.48
N ALA A 32 -13.23 -0.73 -1.18
CA ALA A 32 -12.16 -0.07 -1.92
C ALA A 32 -10.98 0.31 -1.01
N THR A 33 -11.25 0.88 0.16
CA THR A 33 -10.21 1.24 1.14
C THR A 33 -9.42 0.02 1.60
N ILE A 34 -10.09 -1.10 1.91
CA ILE A 34 -9.41 -2.37 2.26
C ILE A 34 -8.51 -2.81 1.11
N ILE A 35 -9.05 -2.94 -0.10
CA ILE A 35 -8.32 -3.44 -1.28
C ILE A 35 -7.10 -2.56 -1.59
N ILE A 36 -7.26 -1.25 -1.60
CA ILE A 36 -6.20 -0.27 -1.84
C ILE A 36 -5.06 -0.45 -0.82
N ASN A 37 -5.39 -0.54 0.46
CA ASN A 37 -4.39 -0.69 1.52
C ASN A 37 -3.72 -2.07 1.50
N LEU A 38 -4.45 -3.14 1.20
CA LEU A 38 -3.91 -4.49 1.05
C LEU A 38 -2.95 -4.59 -0.13
N ILE A 39 -3.34 -4.07 -1.29
CA ILE A 39 -2.47 -4.00 -2.48
C ILE A 39 -1.22 -3.16 -2.17
N GLY A 40 -1.40 -2.00 -1.52
CA GLY A 40 -0.28 -1.14 -1.14
C GLY A 40 0.70 -1.82 -0.19
N ALA A 41 0.21 -2.56 0.81
CA ALA A 41 1.06 -3.31 1.75
C ALA A 41 1.89 -4.39 1.02
N PHE A 42 1.26 -5.15 0.11
CA PHE A 42 1.95 -6.12 -0.73
C PHE A 42 3.00 -5.46 -1.63
N VAL A 43 2.61 -4.44 -2.40
CA VAL A 43 3.49 -3.76 -3.36
C VAL A 43 4.67 -3.12 -2.65
N LEU A 44 4.46 -2.44 -1.51
CA LEU A 44 5.54 -1.85 -0.73
C LEU A 44 6.57 -2.90 -0.30
N ALA A 45 6.10 -3.99 0.29
CA ALA A 45 6.95 -5.07 0.77
C ALA A 45 7.70 -5.76 -0.39
N PHE A 46 7.03 -5.97 -1.52
CA PHE A 46 7.62 -6.57 -2.71
C PHE A 46 8.70 -5.67 -3.33
N ILE A 47 8.40 -4.40 -3.60
CA ILE A 47 9.37 -3.50 -4.25
C ILE A 47 10.59 -3.24 -3.36
N THR A 48 10.41 -3.12 -2.05
CA THR A 48 11.55 -2.93 -1.13
C THR A 48 12.43 -4.18 -1.02
N GLY A 49 11.87 -5.36 -1.19
CA GLY A 49 12.59 -6.62 -1.17
C GLY A 49 13.18 -7.03 -2.52
N ALA A 50 12.52 -6.76 -3.65
CA ALA A 50 12.91 -7.23 -4.97
C ALA A 50 13.73 -6.21 -5.78
N LEU A 51 13.35 -4.93 -5.72
CA LEU A 51 13.87 -3.92 -6.65
C LEU A 51 15.39 -3.71 -6.58
N PRO A 52 16.03 -3.74 -5.38
CA PRO A 52 17.48 -3.61 -5.27
C PRO A 52 18.28 -4.69 -6.00
N TYR A 53 17.68 -5.89 -6.18
CA TYR A 53 18.30 -7.04 -6.85
C TYR A 53 17.97 -7.14 -8.33
N LEU A 54 16.91 -6.48 -8.79
CA LEU A 54 16.49 -6.52 -10.18
C LEU A 54 17.12 -5.43 -11.04
N ILE A 55 17.35 -4.27 -10.47
CA ILE A 55 17.89 -3.08 -11.16
C ILE A 55 18.68 -2.20 -10.20
N GLU A 56 19.65 -1.46 -10.74
CA GLU A 56 20.34 -0.40 -10.00
C GLU A 56 19.38 0.77 -9.73
N VAL A 57 18.82 0.81 -8.52
CA VAL A 57 17.88 1.85 -8.11
C VAL A 57 18.55 2.83 -7.17
N SER A 58 18.48 4.12 -7.49
CA SER A 58 18.96 5.15 -6.56
C SER A 58 18.07 5.20 -5.30
N ASN A 59 18.68 5.52 -4.15
CA ASN A 59 17.95 5.71 -2.90
C ASN A 59 16.83 6.77 -3.01
N ASP A 60 17.02 7.77 -3.86
CA ASP A 60 16.02 8.82 -4.09
C ASP A 60 14.79 8.27 -4.82
N LEU A 61 14.99 7.41 -5.83
CA LEU A 61 13.90 6.77 -6.56
C LEU A 61 13.20 5.74 -5.69
N MET A 62 13.94 4.93 -4.93
CA MET A 62 13.36 3.97 -3.97
C MET A 62 12.46 4.68 -2.95
N THR A 63 12.91 5.83 -2.42
CA THR A 63 12.10 6.65 -1.51
C THR A 63 10.85 7.20 -2.23
N GLY A 64 11.00 7.64 -3.47
CA GLY A 64 9.88 8.10 -4.29
C GLY A 64 8.81 7.03 -4.50
N LEU A 65 9.23 5.81 -4.81
CA LEU A 65 8.32 4.66 -4.99
C LEU A 65 7.63 4.28 -3.69
N SER A 66 8.39 4.15 -2.60
CA SER A 66 7.86 3.70 -1.32
C SER A 66 6.97 4.75 -0.65
N VAL A 67 7.48 5.98 -0.46
CA VAL A 67 6.80 7.06 0.25
C VAL A 67 5.85 7.81 -0.69
N GLY A 68 6.29 8.07 -1.93
CA GLY A 68 5.48 8.79 -2.92
C GLY A 68 4.36 7.90 -3.47
N LEU A 69 4.72 6.94 -4.33
CA LEU A 69 3.73 6.14 -5.06
C LEU A 69 2.84 5.33 -4.11
N VAL A 70 3.43 4.46 -3.30
CA VAL A 70 2.66 3.58 -2.41
C VAL A 70 2.01 4.36 -1.28
N GLY A 71 2.73 5.31 -0.66
CA GLY A 71 2.18 6.18 0.38
C GLY A 71 1.06 7.10 -0.13
N GLY A 72 1.13 7.57 -1.39
CA GLY A 72 0.04 8.31 -2.05
C GLY A 72 -1.15 7.43 -2.42
N PHE A 73 -0.90 6.17 -2.81
CA PHE A 73 -1.94 5.20 -3.17
C PHE A 73 -2.72 4.70 -1.95
N THR A 74 -2.03 4.38 -0.84
CA THR A 74 -2.66 3.91 0.41
C THR A 74 -3.27 5.07 1.21
N THR A 75 -4.15 4.74 2.17
CA THR A 75 -4.79 5.74 3.02
C THR A 75 -5.08 5.22 4.43
N PHE A 76 -4.46 5.84 5.42
CA PHE A 76 -4.77 5.61 6.81
C PHE A 76 -5.94 6.50 7.29
N SER A 77 -6.06 7.71 6.75
CA SER A 77 -7.11 8.66 7.15
C SER A 77 -8.51 8.16 6.79
N THR A 78 -8.69 7.64 5.57
CA THR A 78 -9.98 7.05 5.15
C THR A 78 -10.31 5.82 6.00
N PHE A 79 -9.34 4.92 6.20
CA PHE A 79 -9.50 3.75 7.07
C PHE A 79 -9.95 4.13 8.48
N SER A 80 -9.33 5.15 9.09
CA SER A 80 -9.68 5.61 10.43
C SER A 80 -11.08 6.23 10.47
N PHE A 81 -11.40 7.08 9.49
CA PHE A 81 -12.71 7.71 9.37
C PHE A 81 -13.83 6.67 9.21
N ASP A 82 -13.63 5.70 8.33
CA ASP A 82 -14.56 4.60 8.08
C ASP A 82 -14.77 3.76 9.34
N SER A 83 -13.69 3.43 10.05
CA SER A 83 -13.76 2.67 11.31
C SER A 83 -14.59 3.39 12.35
N VAL A 84 -14.32 4.69 12.57
CA VAL A 84 -15.08 5.51 13.53
C VAL A 84 -16.55 5.61 13.13
N ASN A 85 -16.85 5.83 11.85
CA ASN A 85 -18.23 5.91 11.37
C ASN A 85 -19.00 4.60 11.60
N LEU A 86 -18.38 3.45 11.38
CA LEU A 86 -19.02 2.16 11.66
C LEU A 86 -19.37 2.00 13.13
N PHE A 87 -18.48 2.42 14.04
CA PHE A 87 -18.73 2.36 15.48
C PHE A 87 -19.80 3.37 15.92
N LEU A 88 -19.77 4.61 15.43
CA LEU A 88 -20.79 5.63 15.75
C LEU A 88 -22.19 5.26 15.26
N ASN A 89 -22.28 4.55 14.13
CA ASN A 89 -23.55 4.04 13.59
C ASN A 89 -23.98 2.70 14.21
N HIS A 90 -23.44 2.32 15.36
CA HIS A 90 -23.73 1.08 16.08
C HIS A 90 -23.49 -0.22 15.28
N LYS A 91 -22.72 -0.15 14.17
CA LYS A 91 -22.31 -1.30 13.36
C LYS A 91 -21.02 -1.93 13.89
N ILE A 92 -20.97 -2.21 15.21
CA ILE A 92 -19.74 -2.61 15.93
C ILE A 92 -19.12 -3.87 15.32
N GLY A 93 -19.94 -4.89 15.01
CA GLY A 93 -19.44 -6.14 14.41
C GLY A 93 -18.77 -5.93 13.06
N ILE A 94 -19.36 -5.11 12.19
CA ILE A 94 -18.81 -4.76 10.88
C ILE A 94 -17.55 -3.92 11.05
N GLY A 95 -17.54 -2.96 11.97
CA GLY A 95 -16.38 -2.13 12.27
C GLY A 95 -15.18 -2.96 12.77
N LEU A 96 -15.41 -3.91 13.68
CA LEU A 96 -14.36 -4.83 14.14
C LEU A 96 -13.85 -5.71 12.99
N LEU A 97 -14.73 -6.26 12.17
CA LEU A 97 -14.35 -7.07 11.01
C LEU A 97 -13.51 -6.24 10.02
N TYR A 98 -13.93 -5.01 9.73
CA TYR A 98 -13.23 -4.07 8.86
C TYR A 98 -11.78 -3.82 9.34
N VAL A 99 -11.61 -3.53 10.64
CA VAL A 99 -10.29 -3.31 11.24
C VAL A 99 -9.45 -4.59 11.22
N LEU A 100 -10.01 -5.74 11.61
CA LEU A 100 -9.29 -7.01 11.65
C LEU A 100 -8.84 -7.46 10.26
N VAL A 101 -9.73 -7.39 9.25
CA VAL A 101 -9.39 -7.74 7.86
C VAL A 101 -8.29 -6.83 7.33
N SER A 102 -8.37 -5.54 7.60
CA SER A 102 -7.33 -4.59 7.17
C SER A 102 -5.97 -4.87 7.80
N LEU A 103 -5.92 -5.11 9.12
CA LEU A 103 -4.67 -5.34 9.84
C LEU A 103 -4.07 -6.72 9.52
N ILE A 104 -4.86 -7.79 9.66
CA ILE A 104 -4.38 -9.16 9.45
C ILE A 104 -4.08 -9.38 7.97
N GLY A 105 -4.98 -8.95 7.08
CA GLY A 105 -4.78 -9.05 5.64
C GLY A 105 -3.56 -8.26 5.17
N GLY A 106 -3.38 -7.03 5.68
CA GLY A 106 -2.20 -6.21 5.40
C GLY A 106 -0.90 -6.88 5.83
N LEU A 107 -0.87 -7.47 7.04
CA LEU A 107 0.29 -8.20 7.55
C LEU A 107 0.62 -9.43 6.70
N ILE A 108 -0.39 -10.22 6.35
CA ILE A 108 -0.22 -11.42 5.50
C ILE A 108 0.32 -11.03 4.13
N LEU A 109 -0.28 -10.03 3.47
CA LEU A 109 0.15 -9.59 2.15
C LEU A 109 1.54 -8.93 2.17
N ALA A 110 1.89 -8.20 3.22
CA ALA A 110 3.25 -7.70 3.40
C ALA A 110 4.25 -8.84 3.55
N GLN A 111 3.95 -9.88 4.33
CA GLN A 111 4.82 -11.06 4.45
C GLN A 111 4.99 -11.81 3.12
N ILE A 112 3.91 -11.96 2.34
CA ILE A 112 3.97 -12.57 1.01
C ILE A 112 4.84 -11.71 0.09
N GLY A 113 4.62 -10.40 0.07
CA GLY A 113 5.42 -9.45 -0.71
C GLY A 113 6.91 -9.52 -0.38
N THR A 114 7.25 -9.54 0.93
CA THR A 114 8.63 -9.69 1.39
C THR A 114 9.26 -11.00 0.92
N LYS A 115 8.58 -12.14 1.12
CA LYS A 115 9.10 -13.45 0.71
C LYS A 115 9.32 -13.54 -0.79
N LEU A 116 8.38 -13.02 -1.59
CA LEU A 116 8.53 -12.98 -3.04
C LEU A 116 9.67 -12.02 -3.46
N GLY A 117 9.82 -10.89 -2.78
CA GLY A 117 10.93 -9.96 -3.02
C GLY A 117 12.29 -10.60 -2.74
N GLN A 118 12.45 -11.24 -1.58
CA GLN A 118 13.68 -11.91 -1.18
C GLN A 118 14.05 -13.11 -2.05
N SER A 119 13.12 -13.68 -2.81
CA SER A 119 13.45 -14.77 -3.74
C SER A 119 14.39 -14.32 -4.87
N PHE A 120 14.47 -13.02 -5.14
CA PHE A 120 15.40 -12.46 -6.13
C PHE A 120 16.82 -12.30 -5.56
N GLU A 121 16.97 -12.01 -4.25
CA GLU A 121 18.25 -12.00 -3.55
C GLU A 121 18.96 -13.34 -3.66
N ASN A 122 18.25 -14.42 -3.32
CA ASN A 122 18.81 -15.80 -3.36
C ASN A 122 19.25 -16.26 -4.75
N LYS A 123 18.79 -15.62 -5.82
CA LYS A 123 19.20 -15.96 -7.19
C LYS A 123 20.50 -15.27 -7.59
N GLU A 124 20.79 -14.08 -7.08
CA GLU A 124 22.08 -13.39 -7.32
C GLU A 124 23.24 -14.09 -6.63
N ASP A 125 23.03 -14.62 -5.43
CA ASP A 125 24.06 -15.34 -4.68
C ASP A 125 24.44 -16.71 -5.29
N GLN A 126 23.72 -17.19 -6.31
CA GLN A 126 23.93 -18.47 -7.00
C GLN A 126 24.59 -18.32 -8.38
N LEU A 127 24.86 -17.10 -8.85
CA LEU A 127 25.53 -16.80 -10.12
C LEU A 127 26.95 -16.30 -9.91
#